data_845bfb87284e7d45d5659a87ff15ed01
#
_entry.id   845bfb87284e7d45d5659a87ff15ed01
#
_cell.length_a   1.000
_cell.length_b   1.000
_cell.length_c   1.000
_cell.angle_alpha   90.00
_cell.angle_beta   90.00
_cell.angle_gamma   90.00
#
_symmetry.space_group_name_H-M   'P 1'
#
loop_
_entity.id
_entity.type
_entity.pdbx_description
1 polymer ?
#
loop_
_entity_poly.entity_id
_entity_poly.type
_entity_poly.pdbx_seq_one_letter_code
_entity_poly.pdbx_strand_id
1 'polypeptide(L)'
;MKNEKINQLCVEVKAELEQNILPFWMQKMIDCEHGGFYGRITGKDVLEASASKGAILNARILWTFSAAYRLLHKEEYLETATRAKRYLIDHFYDTEFGGIYWELYCEGNPLDTKKQIYAIGFAIYGLSEYARATGDAEALDYACRLFEVIEKYSFDAEKNGYLEALTRDWRPIEDMRLSDKDENEKKTMNTHLHILEPYTNLYRVWKDKRLKKQIVNLVNLFLEKILDAKTYHLNLFFEDDWTNKYQIVSYGHDIEASWLIHEAALVVGDQDLLRKVEPAIVKIAEAADEGLNPDGSMIYENFVSKRKIDRELHWWVQAENVVGHVNLFQHFGDEEALQIALRCWNFIQTKLVDKLHGEWHWSLYADGTINMKDDKAGFWKCPYHNGRMCMEILERFS
;
A
#
# COMPACT_ATOMS: atom_id res chain seq x y z
N MET A 1 -19.85 -6.41 25.88
CA MET A 1 -20.08 -6.92 24.50
C MET A 1 -19.27 -6.18 23.45
N LYS A 2 -19.44 -4.85 23.21
CA LYS A 2 -18.68 -4.10 22.19
C LYS A 2 -17.16 -4.09 22.45
N ASN A 3 -16.75 -3.65 23.65
CA ASN A 3 -15.34 -3.65 24.04
C ASN A 3 -14.72 -5.05 24.06
N GLU A 4 -15.46 -6.07 24.36
CA GLU A 4 -15.00 -7.46 24.31
C GLU A 4 -14.66 -7.91 22.86
N LYS A 5 -15.52 -7.55 21.88
CA LYS A 5 -15.27 -7.85 20.47
C LYS A 5 -14.02 -7.14 19.94
N ILE A 6 -13.83 -5.86 20.31
CA ILE A 6 -12.64 -5.09 19.95
C ILE A 6 -11.40 -5.69 20.61
N ASN A 7 -11.46 -5.99 21.90
CA ASN A 7 -10.35 -6.64 22.61
C ASN A 7 -10.00 -7.98 21.98
N GLN A 8 -11.01 -8.79 21.61
CA GLN A 8 -10.79 -10.06 20.92
C GLN A 8 -10.12 -9.83 19.56
N LEU A 9 -10.59 -8.88 18.76
CA LEU A 9 -9.97 -8.52 17.50
C LEU A 9 -8.48 -8.14 17.69
N CYS A 10 -8.16 -7.30 18.67
CA CYS A 10 -6.77 -6.92 18.96
C CYS A 10 -5.90 -8.13 19.33
N VAL A 11 -6.41 -9.05 20.14
CA VAL A 11 -5.68 -10.28 20.51
C VAL A 11 -5.41 -11.15 19.28
N GLU A 12 -6.42 -11.32 18.43
CA GLU A 12 -6.34 -12.17 17.23
C GLU A 12 -5.41 -11.60 16.17
N VAL A 13 -5.53 -10.28 15.83
CA VAL A 13 -4.65 -9.64 14.85
C VAL A 13 -3.20 -9.56 15.35
N LYS A 14 -2.98 -9.41 16.67
CA LYS A 14 -1.64 -9.48 17.26
C LYS A 14 -1.05 -10.87 17.10
N ALA A 15 -1.82 -11.90 17.37
CA ALA A 15 -1.35 -13.28 17.19
C ALA A 15 -1.05 -13.58 15.71
N GLU A 16 -1.90 -13.13 14.78
CA GLU A 16 -1.66 -13.28 13.35
C GLU A 16 -0.39 -12.59 12.89
N LEU A 17 -0.18 -11.36 13.34
CA LEU A 17 1.03 -10.58 13.02
C LEU A 17 2.30 -11.27 13.55
N GLU A 18 2.34 -11.59 14.86
CA GLU A 18 3.54 -12.06 15.55
C GLU A 18 3.83 -13.57 15.38
N GLN A 19 2.82 -14.39 15.06
CA GLN A 19 2.99 -15.84 14.97
C GLN A 19 2.91 -16.38 13.53
N ASN A 20 2.38 -15.60 12.60
CA ASN A 20 2.23 -15.98 11.20
C ASN A 20 2.96 -15.05 10.24
N ILE A 21 2.51 -13.77 10.12
CA ILE A 21 3.01 -12.89 9.08
C ILE A 21 4.52 -12.59 9.27
N LEU A 22 4.91 -11.94 10.36
CA LEU A 22 6.31 -11.53 10.56
C LEU A 22 7.29 -12.72 10.56
N PRO A 23 7.01 -13.85 11.23
CA PRO A 23 7.89 -15.01 11.19
C PRO A 23 8.08 -15.58 9.78
N PHE A 24 7.05 -15.64 8.94
CA PHE A 24 7.18 -16.10 7.56
C PHE A 24 8.24 -15.29 6.80
N TRP A 25 8.19 -13.96 6.88
CA TRP A 25 9.11 -13.08 6.17
C TRP A 25 10.53 -13.12 6.72
N MET A 26 10.70 -13.23 8.03
CA MET A 26 12.02 -13.36 8.66
C MET A 26 12.69 -14.73 8.40
N GLN A 27 11.89 -15.80 8.29
CA GLN A 27 12.45 -17.15 8.18
C GLN A 27 12.60 -17.64 6.74
N LYS A 28 11.67 -17.23 5.83
CA LYS A 28 11.63 -17.77 4.47
C LYS A 28 12.13 -16.81 3.39
N MET A 29 12.11 -15.49 3.66
CA MET A 29 12.42 -14.51 2.63
C MET A 29 13.80 -13.85 2.77
N ILE A 30 14.53 -14.06 3.86
CA ILE A 30 15.89 -13.52 3.99
C ILE A 30 16.83 -14.25 3.04
N ASP A 31 17.46 -13.50 2.10
CA ASP A 31 18.48 -14.01 1.21
C ASP A 31 19.87 -13.88 1.87
N CYS A 32 20.41 -15.01 2.33
CA CYS A 32 21.72 -15.05 2.96
C CYS A 32 22.89 -15.10 1.97
N GLU A 33 22.65 -15.38 0.69
CA GLU A 33 23.67 -15.50 -0.34
C GLU A 33 23.95 -14.15 -0.99
N HIS A 34 22.88 -13.44 -1.42
CA HIS A 34 23.00 -12.20 -2.19
C HIS A 34 22.51 -10.96 -1.42
N GLY A 35 22.17 -11.11 -0.14
CA GLY A 35 21.68 -10.00 0.69
C GLY A 35 20.22 -9.63 0.41
N GLY A 36 19.67 -8.74 1.25
CA GLY A 36 18.27 -8.35 1.15
C GLY A 36 17.30 -9.53 1.35
N PHE A 37 16.35 -9.67 0.45
CA PHE A 37 15.31 -10.68 0.52
C PHE A 37 15.18 -11.38 -0.83
N TYR A 38 14.74 -12.64 -0.83
CA TYR A 38 14.39 -13.35 -2.05
C TYR A 38 13.26 -12.67 -2.79
N GLY A 39 13.27 -12.78 -4.11
CA GLY A 39 12.28 -12.11 -4.96
C GLY A 39 10.93 -12.82 -5.01
N ARG A 40 10.87 -14.17 -4.76
CA ARG A 40 9.66 -14.92 -5.03
C ARG A 40 9.55 -16.24 -4.25
N ILE A 41 8.34 -16.47 -3.71
CA ILE A 41 7.82 -17.79 -3.35
C ILE A 41 6.51 -17.97 -4.12
N THR A 42 6.40 -19.04 -4.90
CA THR A 42 5.21 -19.33 -5.71
C THR A 42 3.99 -19.62 -4.85
N GLY A 43 2.78 -19.59 -5.44
CA GLY A 43 1.55 -20.01 -4.75
C GLY A 43 1.54 -21.46 -4.27
N LYS A 44 2.50 -22.28 -4.72
CA LYS A 44 2.72 -23.67 -4.28
C LYS A 44 3.82 -23.80 -3.21
N ASP A 45 4.17 -22.68 -2.56
CA ASP A 45 5.18 -22.62 -1.50
C ASP A 45 6.61 -23.04 -1.95
N VAL A 46 6.94 -22.86 -3.22
CA VAL A 46 8.29 -23.12 -3.76
C VAL A 46 9.06 -21.82 -3.81
N LEU A 47 10.22 -21.76 -3.13
CA LEU A 47 11.17 -20.66 -3.21
C LEU A 47 11.87 -20.68 -4.58
N GLU A 48 11.82 -19.58 -5.30
CA GLU A 48 12.61 -19.33 -6.52
C GLU A 48 13.78 -18.39 -6.20
N ALA A 49 14.89 -18.97 -5.74
CA ALA A 49 16.04 -18.19 -5.25
C ALA A 49 16.68 -17.29 -6.32
N SER A 50 16.57 -17.65 -7.61
CA SER A 50 17.07 -16.86 -8.74
C SER A 50 16.08 -15.81 -9.26
N ALA A 51 14.89 -15.67 -8.64
CA ALA A 51 13.94 -14.65 -9.04
C ALA A 51 14.49 -13.24 -8.80
N SER A 52 14.15 -12.32 -9.71
CA SER A 52 14.50 -10.90 -9.58
C SER A 52 13.88 -10.27 -8.31
N LYS A 53 14.49 -9.20 -7.84
CA LYS A 53 14.11 -8.50 -6.62
C LYS A 53 13.41 -7.18 -6.97
N GLY A 54 12.14 -7.06 -6.64
CA GLY A 54 11.34 -5.87 -6.89
C GLY A 54 11.58 -4.76 -5.86
N ALA A 55 11.58 -3.51 -6.30
CA ALA A 55 11.68 -2.34 -5.43
C ALA A 55 10.50 -2.26 -4.44
N ILE A 56 9.30 -2.56 -4.93
CA ILE A 56 8.05 -2.56 -4.12
C ILE A 56 8.17 -3.52 -2.95
N LEU A 57 8.58 -4.77 -3.22
CA LEU A 57 8.75 -5.80 -2.20
C LEU A 57 9.70 -5.32 -1.09
N ASN A 58 10.88 -4.82 -1.46
CA ASN A 58 11.91 -4.43 -0.51
C ASN A 58 11.52 -3.17 0.30
N ALA A 59 10.92 -2.18 -0.33
CA ALA A 59 10.43 -0.97 0.33
C ALA A 59 9.28 -1.27 1.32
N ARG A 60 8.37 -2.16 0.95
CA ARG A 60 7.25 -2.57 1.81
C ARG A 60 7.69 -3.45 2.97
N ILE A 61 8.70 -4.31 2.78
CA ILE A 61 9.34 -5.04 3.90
C ILE A 61 9.97 -4.04 4.87
N LEU A 62 10.70 -3.05 4.38
CA LEU A 62 11.28 -1.99 5.22
C LEU A 62 10.21 -1.30 6.05
N TRP A 63 9.11 -0.88 5.41
CA TRP A 63 8.00 -0.23 6.12
C TRP A 63 7.42 -1.14 7.21
N THR A 64 7.07 -2.38 6.86
CA THR A 64 6.40 -3.32 7.77
C THR A 64 7.23 -3.61 9.01
N PHE A 65 8.51 -3.93 8.84
CA PHE A 65 9.36 -4.25 10.00
C PHE A 65 9.74 -3.01 10.82
N SER A 66 9.82 -1.84 10.21
CA SER A 66 9.99 -0.57 10.93
C SER A 66 8.77 -0.24 11.80
N ALA A 67 7.57 -0.39 11.25
CA ALA A 67 6.32 -0.18 11.98
C ALA A 67 6.14 -1.24 13.09
N ALA A 68 6.45 -2.51 12.79
CA ALA A 68 6.42 -3.57 13.80
C ALA A 68 7.40 -3.32 14.96
N TYR A 69 8.62 -2.85 14.67
CA TYR A 69 9.56 -2.45 15.73
C TYR A 69 9.03 -1.28 16.55
N ARG A 70 8.51 -0.24 15.90
CA ARG A 70 7.94 0.93 16.58
C ARG A 70 6.80 0.56 17.53
N LEU A 71 5.97 -0.41 17.13
CA LEU A 71 4.78 -0.83 17.89
C LEU A 71 5.09 -1.87 18.97
N LEU A 72 5.93 -2.85 18.66
CA LEU A 72 6.13 -4.05 19.48
C LEU A 72 7.49 -4.09 20.22
N HIS A 73 8.41 -3.20 19.86
CA HIS A 73 9.73 -3.03 20.49
C HIS A 73 10.59 -4.30 20.58
N LYS A 74 10.53 -5.18 19.54
CA LYS A 74 11.35 -6.37 19.43
C LYS A 74 12.55 -6.15 18.52
N GLU A 75 13.76 -6.41 19.01
CA GLU A 75 15.03 -6.18 18.29
C GLU A 75 15.10 -6.96 16.96
N GLU A 76 14.54 -8.15 16.87
CA GLU A 76 14.50 -8.95 15.65
C GLU A 76 13.79 -8.23 14.49
N TYR A 77 12.81 -7.38 14.78
CA TYR A 77 12.13 -6.55 13.78
C TYR A 77 13.01 -5.38 13.33
N LEU A 78 13.75 -4.78 14.26
CA LEU A 78 14.73 -3.75 13.93
C LEU A 78 15.86 -4.29 13.06
N GLU A 79 16.40 -5.46 13.39
CA GLU A 79 17.44 -6.13 12.59
C GLU A 79 16.96 -6.37 11.16
N THR A 80 15.72 -6.88 11.01
CA THR A 80 15.10 -7.12 9.70
C THR A 80 14.85 -5.81 8.92
N ALA A 81 14.34 -4.78 9.60
CA ALA A 81 14.16 -3.45 9.01
C ALA A 81 15.50 -2.82 8.59
N THR A 82 16.52 -2.94 9.43
CA THR A 82 17.88 -2.43 9.13
C THR A 82 18.48 -3.12 7.91
N ARG A 83 18.27 -4.45 7.78
CA ARG A 83 18.65 -5.21 6.59
C ARG A 83 17.97 -4.66 5.34
N ALA A 84 16.65 -4.44 5.41
CA ALA A 84 15.87 -3.90 4.30
C ALA A 84 16.33 -2.47 3.92
N LYS A 85 16.54 -1.58 4.93
CA LYS A 85 17.05 -0.22 4.72
C LYS A 85 18.37 -0.23 3.98
N ARG A 86 19.34 -1.02 4.47
CA ARG A 86 20.67 -1.09 3.84
C ARG A 86 20.57 -1.58 2.40
N TYR A 87 19.83 -2.66 2.17
CA TYR A 87 19.67 -3.21 0.83
C TYR A 87 19.00 -2.23 -0.13
N LEU A 88 18.00 -1.48 0.34
CA LEU A 88 17.35 -0.43 -0.46
C LEU A 88 18.33 0.68 -0.85
N ILE A 89 19.16 1.14 0.10
CA ILE A 89 20.13 2.22 -0.15
C ILE A 89 21.30 1.72 -1.00
N ASP A 90 21.86 0.56 -0.71
CA ASP A 90 23.09 0.07 -1.32
C ASP A 90 22.87 -0.48 -2.73
N HIS A 91 21.67 -1.01 -3.06
CA HIS A 91 21.40 -1.69 -4.32
C HIS A 91 20.32 -1.04 -5.18
N PHE A 92 19.23 -0.54 -4.58
CA PHE A 92 18.13 0.07 -5.35
C PHE A 92 18.33 1.55 -5.62
N TYR A 93 19.02 2.30 -4.75
CA TYR A 93 19.21 3.74 -4.95
C TYR A 93 20.17 4.01 -6.10
N ASP A 94 19.73 4.80 -7.09
CA ASP A 94 20.55 5.21 -8.22
C ASP A 94 21.43 6.40 -7.82
N THR A 95 22.72 6.13 -7.58
CA THR A 95 23.69 7.15 -7.15
C THR A 95 24.06 8.15 -8.24
N GLU A 96 23.80 7.83 -9.51
CA GLU A 96 24.11 8.69 -10.65
C GLU A 96 22.97 9.68 -10.94
N PHE A 97 21.71 9.19 -11.03
CA PHE A 97 20.57 10.01 -11.42
C PHE A 97 19.61 10.29 -10.26
N GLY A 98 19.79 9.65 -9.10
CA GLY A 98 18.82 9.69 -8.01
C GLY A 98 17.59 8.80 -8.27
N GLY A 99 16.68 8.73 -7.30
CA GLY A 99 15.56 7.80 -7.33
C GLY A 99 15.99 6.36 -7.06
N ILE A 100 15.12 5.41 -7.36
CA ILE A 100 15.43 3.98 -7.22
C ILE A 100 15.23 3.24 -8.54
N TYR A 101 15.90 2.11 -8.71
CA TYR A 101 15.65 1.16 -9.78
C TYR A 101 14.32 0.43 -9.52
N TRP A 102 13.64 0.03 -10.59
CA TRP A 102 12.39 -0.72 -10.50
C TRP A 102 12.63 -2.17 -10.06
N GLU A 103 13.68 -2.80 -10.61
CA GLU A 103 13.95 -4.22 -10.41
C GLU A 103 15.45 -4.51 -10.48
N LEU A 104 15.90 -5.47 -9.68
CA LEU A 104 17.27 -5.98 -9.66
C LEU A 104 17.28 -7.47 -10.02
N TYR A 105 18.40 -7.93 -10.59
CA TYR A 105 18.73 -9.36 -10.59
C TYR A 105 18.82 -9.89 -9.17
N CYS A 106 18.74 -11.21 -8.99
CA CYS A 106 18.84 -11.83 -7.65
C CYS A 106 20.17 -11.49 -6.94
N GLU A 107 21.24 -11.26 -7.67
CA GLU A 107 22.56 -10.85 -7.17
C GLU A 107 22.65 -9.38 -6.72
N GLY A 108 21.59 -8.59 -6.97
CA GLY A 108 21.52 -7.19 -6.56
C GLY A 108 21.99 -6.17 -7.59
N ASN A 109 22.28 -6.57 -8.82
CA ASN A 109 22.61 -5.66 -9.93
C ASN A 109 21.31 -5.14 -10.60
N PRO A 110 21.30 -3.90 -11.14
CA PRO A 110 20.13 -3.35 -11.81
C PRO A 110 19.66 -4.21 -13.01
N LEU A 111 18.38 -4.57 -13.05
CA LEU A 111 17.73 -5.27 -14.15
C LEU A 111 16.84 -4.31 -14.95
N ASP A 112 15.82 -3.74 -14.33
CA ASP A 112 14.99 -2.67 -14.90
C ASP A 112 15.27 -1.36 -14.14
N THR A 113 15.78 -0.39 -14.87
CA THR A 113 16.24 0.89 -14.29
C THR A 113 15.26 2.02 -14.43
N LYS A 114 14.05 1.78 -14.99
CA LYS A 114 13.02 2.81 -15.11
C LYS A 114 12.67 3.40 -13.75
N LYS A 115 12.24 4.65 -13.75
CA LYS A 115 11.82 5.37 -12.54
C LYS A 115 10.30 5.30 -12.43
N GLN A 116 9.80 4.25 -11.79
CA GLN A 116 8.39 4.17 -11.39
C GLN A 116 8.18 5.00 -10.14
N ILE A 117 7.33 6.02 -10.25
CA ILE A 117 7.08 6.96 -9.16
C ILE A 117 6.41 6.28 -7.96
N TYR A 118 5.55 5.32 -8.24
CA TYR A 118 4.95 4.42 -7.25
C TYR A 118 6.02 3.76 -6.35
N ALA A 119 7.07 3.21 -6.95
CA ALA A 119 8.14 2.56 -6.19
C ALA A 119 8.98 3.55 -5.38
N ILE A 120 9.24 4.75 -5.94
CA ILE A 120 9.93 5.82 -5.22
C ILE A 120 9.10 6.27 -4.02
N GLY A 121 7.77 6.37 -4.17
CA GLY A 121 6.84 6.62 -3.08
C GLY A 121 6.98 5.60 -1.96
N PHE A 122 6.96 4.30 -2.27
CA PHE A 122 7.15 3.25 -1.26
C PHE A 122 8.54 3.28 -0.60
N ALA A 123 9.59 3.66 -1.34
CA ALA A 123 10.91 3.86 -0.73
C ALA A 123 10.88 5.01 0.29
N ILE A 124 10.21 6.13 -0.01
CA ILE A 124 9.97 7.22 0.95
C ILE A 124 9.21 6.68 2.16
N TYR A 125 8.19 5.87 1.95
CA TYR A 125 7.34 5.33 3.01
C TYR A 125 8.15 4.46 3.98
N GLY A 126 8.91 3.49 3.45
CA GLY A 126 9.76 2.62 4.25
C GLY A 126 10.85 3.37 5.01
N LEU A 127 11.56 4.29 4.33
CA LEU A 127 12.64 5.08 4.93
C LEU A 127 12.12 6.06 6.00
N SER A 128 10.99 6.71 5.75
CA SER A 128 10.39 7.62 6.73
C SER A 128 9.85 6.88 7.95
N GLU A 129 9.30 5.66 7.79
CA GLU A 129 8.86 4.85 8.93
C GLU A 129 10.07 4.33 9.73
N TYR A 130 11.16 3.94 9.06
CA TYR A 130 12.39 3.56 9.74
C TYR A 130 12.95 4.75 10.56
N ALA A 131 12.99 5.94 9.96
CA ALA A 131 13.40 7.15 10.67
C ALA A 131 12.48 7.48 11.85
N ARG A 132 11.16 7.28 11.70
CA ARG A 132 10.16 7.45 12.76
C ARG A 132 10.38 6.48 13.92
N ALA A 133 10.71 5.24 13.61
CA ALA A 133 10.91 4.17 14.59
C ALA A 133 12.25 4.27 15.35
N THR A 134 13.29 4.82 14.72
CA THR A 134 14.67 4.75 15.23
C THR A 134 15.34 6.11 15.47
N GLY A 135 14.84 7.18 14.86
CA GLY A 135 15.53 8.48 14.81
C GLY A 135 16.70 8.54 13.81
N ASP A 136 16.83 7.57 12.90
CA ASP A 136 17.93 7.47 11.94
C ASP A 136 17.92 8.63 10.93
N ALA A 137 18.93 9.49 11.02
CA ALA A 137 19.07 10.68 10.18
C ALA A 137 19.41 10.34 8.72
N GLU A 138 20.10 9.21 8.45
CA GLU A 138 20.42 8.77 7.10
C GLU A 138 19.16 8.36 6.35
N ALA A 139 18.30 7.54 6.97
CA ALA A 139 17.03 7.15 6.37
C ALA A 139 16.15 8.35 6.07
N LEU A 140 16.09 9.34 6.97
CA LEU A 140 15.36 10.58 6.75
C LEU A 140 15.94 11.39 5.59
N ASP A 141 17.26 11.51 5.48
CA ASP A 141 17.92 12.22 4.38
C ASP A 141 17.60 11.58 3.02
N TYR A 142 17.67 10.25 2.91
CA TYR A 142 17.27 9.55 1.68
C TYR A 142 15.78 9.73 1.36
N ALA A 143 14.90 9.68 2.34
CA ALA A 143 13.48 9.94 2.12
C ALA A 143 13.23 11.37 1.60
N CYS A 144 13.91 12.37 2.15
CA CYS A 144 13.82 13.75 1.69
C CYS A 144 14.40 13.92 0.27
N ARG A 145 15.51 13.28 -0.07
CA ARG A 145 16.06 13.30 -1.44
C ARG A 145 15.10 12.68 -2.44
N LEU A 146 14.44 11.58 -2.09
CA LEU A 146 13.46 10.93 -2.95
C LEU A 146 12.21 11.80 -3.13
N PHE A 147 11.76 12.53 -2.10
CA PHE A 147 10.73 13.56 -2.23
C PHE A 147 11.13 14.64 -3.24
N GLU A 148 12.33 15.22 -3.12
CA GLU A 148 12.82 16.25 -4.06
C GLU A 148 12.86 15.74 -5.52
N VAL A 149 13.17 14.46 -5.70
CA VAL A 149 13.22 13.81 -7.02
C VAL A 149 11.82 13.69 -7.63
N ILE A 150 10.82 13.24 -6.86
CA ILE A 150 9.43 13.17 -7.32
C ILE A 150 8.92 14.57 -7.68
N GLU A 151 9.12 15.57 -6.81
CA GLU A 151 8.68 16.95 -7.05
C GLU A 151 9.35 17.59 -8.27
N LYS A 152 10.60 17.22 -8.54
CA LYS A 152 11.35 17.79 -9.67
C LYS A 152 10.97 17.18 -11.02
N TYR A 153 10.73 15.86 -11.07
CA TYR A 153 10.68 15.16 -12.35
C TYR A 153 9.28 14.60 -12.68
N SER A 154 8.48 14.28 -11.68
CA SER A 154 7.15 13.71 -11.89
C SER A 154 6.03 14.73 -11.71
N PHE A 155 6.21 15.74 -10.84
CA PHE A 155 5.16 16.73 -10.62
C PHE A 155 4.91 17.58 -11.85
N ASP A 156 3.69 17.51 -12.39
CA ASP A 156 3.23 18.33 -13.51
C ASP A 156 2.67 19.65 -13.00
N ALA A 157 3.47 20.71 -13.06
CA ALA A 157 3.08 22.03 -12.57
C ALA A 157 2.04 22.74 -13.46
N GLU A 158 1.87 22.32 -14.72
CA GLU A 158 0.93 22.93 -15.66
C GLU A 158 -0.48 22.35 -15.50
N LYS A 159 -0.59 21.02 -15.45
CA LYS A 159 -1.87 20.30 -15.41
C LYS A 159 -2.18 19.71 -14.03
N ASN A 160 -1.28 19.90 -13.09
CA ASN A 160 -1.28 19.33 -11.73
C ASN A 160 -1.22 17.80 -11.71
N GLY A 161 -0.76 17.23 -10.60
CA GLY A 161 -0.60 15.78 -10.41
C GLY A 161 0.78 15.27 -10.82
N TYR A 162 0.92 13.96 -10.89
CA TYR A 162 2.20 13.28 -11.03
C TYR A 162 2.18 12.29 -12.19
N LEU A 163 3.27 12.26 -12.97
CA LEU A 163 3.47 11.27 -14.03
C LEU A 163 3.86 9.92 -13.42
N GLU A 164 3.43 8.82 -14.08
CA GLU A 164 3.61 7.45 -13.58
C GLU A 164 5.06 6.98 -13.58
N ALA A 165 5.75 7.19 -14.70
CA ALA A 165 7.09 6.65 -14.91
C ALA A 165 7.92 7.49 -15.87
N LEU A 166 9.24 7.33 -15.74
CA LEU A 166 10.26 7.99 -16.57
C LEU A 166 11.40 7.00 -16.84
N THR A 167 12.24 7.31 -17.84
CA THR A 167 13.50 6.57 -18.04
C THR A 167 14.44 6.75 -16.85
N ARG A 168 15.53 5.97 -16.77
CA ARG A 168 16.53 6.09 -15.71
C ARG A 168 17.06 7.51 -15.55
N ASP A 169 17.25 8.22 -16.66
CA ASP A 169 17.77 9.59 -16.72
C ASP A 169 16.66 10.67 -16.79
N TRP A 170 15.46 10.32 -16.33
CA TRP A 170 14.30 11.19 -16.18
C TRP A 170 13.69 11.74 -17.47
N ARG A 171 13.90 11.09 -18.61
CA ARG A 171 13.19 11.41 -19.85
C ARG A 171 11.84 10.70 -19.94
N PRO A 172 10.91 11.17 -20.79
CA PRO A 172 9.66 10.46 -21.04
C PRO A 172 9.89 9.00 -21.49
N ILE A 173 9.02 8.10 -21.06
CA ILE A 173 9.00 6.68 -21.43
C ILE A 173 7.66 6.34 -22.07
N GLU A 174 7.66 5.41 -23.04
CA GLU A 174 6.44 5.04 -23.76
C GLU A 174 5.51 4.16 -22.90
N ASP A 175 6.04 3.14 -22.25
CA ASP A 175 5.28 2.27 -21.36
C ASP A 175 5.46 2.70 -19.91
N MET A 176 4.42 3.34 -19.37
CA MET A 176 4.38 3.84 -17.99
C MET A 176 3.70 2.87 -17.03
N ARG A 177 3.14 1.75 -17.50
CA ARG A 177 2.35 0.83 -16.68
C ARG A 177 3.14 0.27 -15.50
N LEU A 178 2.44 0.11 -14.39
CA LEU A 178 2.95 -0.65 -13.24
C LEU A 178 3.00 -2.14 -13.54
N SER A 179 1.97 -2.65 -14.24
CA SER A 179 1.84 -4.06 -14.61
C SER A 179 1.16 -4.21 -15.97
N ASP A 180 1.23 -5.41 -16.55
CA ASP A 180 0.55 -5.73 -17.82
C ASP A 180 -0.99 -5.69 -17.74
N LYS A 181 -1.54 -5.62 -16.53
CA LYS A 181 -2.99 -5.51 -16.30
C LYS A 181 -3.49 -4.07 -16.37
N ASP A 182 -2.59 -3.08 -16.25
CA ASP A 182 -2.92 -1.67 -16.21
C ASP A 182 -3.09 -1.09 -17.61
N GLU A 183 -3.92 -0.05 -17.72
CA GLU A 183 -3.98 0.78 -18.92
C GLU A 183 -2.76 1.72 -18.95
N ASN A 184 -2.19 1.95 -20.13
CA ASN A 184 -0.98 2.77 -20.30
C ASN A 184 -1.36 4.25 -20.36
N GLU A 185 -1.57 4.85 -19.20
CA GLU A 185 -1.93 6.26 -19.06
C GLU A 185 -0.88 7.04 -18.25
N LYS A 186 -0.88 8.35 -18.40
CA LYS A 186 0.15 9.21 -17.81
C LYS A 186 -0.04 9.47 -16.33
N LYS A 187 -1.29 9.43 -15.85
CA LYS A 187 -1.66 9.66 -14.45
C LYS A 187 -2.63 8.57 -14.01
N THR A 188 -2.41 8.00 -12.85
CA THR A 188 -3.30 7.00 -12.26
C THR A 188 -3.71 7.37 -10.85
N MET A 189 -4.89 6.94 -10.44
CA MET A 189 -5.34 7.03 -9.05
C MET A 189 -4.35 6.34 -8.12
N ASN A 190 -3.90 5.13 -8.50
CA ASN A 190 -3.05 4.27 -7.69
C ASN A 190 -1.72 4.94 -7.33
N THR A 191 -1.00 5.52 -8.31
CA THR A 191 0.25 6.25 -8.03
C THR A 191 0.00 7.50 -7.19
N HIS A 192 -1.08 8.24 -7.42
CA HIS A 192 -1.40 9.40 -6.58
C HIS A 192 -1.72 9.03 -5.13
N LEU A 193 -2.42 7.90 -4.91
CA LEU A 193 -2.69 7.38 -3.56
C LEU A 193 -1.39 7.00 -2.85
N HIS A 194 -0.49 6.32 -3.57
CA HIS A 194 0.79 5.87 -3.03
C HIS A 194 1.94 6.89 -3.18
N ILE A 195 1.61 8.16 -3.49
CA ILE A 195 2.39 9.35 -3.16
C ILE A 195 1.80 10.02 -1.91
N LEU A 196 0.47 10.13 -1.81
CA LEU A 196 -0.21 10.72 -0.64
C LEU A 196 0.17 10.03 0.67
N GLU A 197 0.13 8.71 0.69
CA GLU A 197 0.45 7.89 1.85
C GLU A 197 1.89 8.08 2.35
N PRO A 198 2.95 7.91 1.53
CA PRO A 198 4.33 8.15 1.96
C PRO A 198 4.61 9.61 2.31
N TYR A 199 4.01 10.58 1.62
CA TYR A 199 4.15 12.00 1.96
C TYR A 199 3.54 12.29 3.33
N THR A 200 2.40 11.69 3.64
CA THR A 200 1.76 11.77 4.95
C THR A 200 2.67 11.21 6.05
N ASN A 201 3.27 10.06 5.82
CA ASN A 201 4.20 9.46 6.79
C ASN A 201 5.50 10.27 6.94
N LEU A 202 6.08 10.72 5.83
CA LEU A 202 7.26 11.59 5.85
C LEU A 202 6.96 12.90 6.62
N TYR A 203 5.75 13.47 6.47
CA TYR A 203 5.36 14.67 7.20
C TYR A 203 5.24 14.46 8.71
N ARG A 204 5.12 13.23 9.20
CA ARG A 204 5.15 12.93 10.64
C ARG A 204 6.53 13.24 11.26
N VAL A 205 7.61 13.02 10.49
CA VAL A 205 9.01 13.15 10.92
C VAL A 205 9.74 14.36 10.34
N TRP A 206 9.23 14.92 9.23
CA TRP A 206 9.81 16.09 8.56
C TRP A 206 8.73 17.14 8.23
N LYS A 207 8.61 18.17 9.07
CA LYS A 207 7.56 19.21 9.00
C LYS A 207 7.88 20.30 7.96
N ASP A 208 8.22 19.91 6.72
CA ASP A 208 8.48 20.83 5.61
C ASP A 208 7.17 21.44 5.07
N LYS A 209 7.18 22.73 4.76
CA LYS A 209 6.00 23.46 4.25
C LYS A 209 5.62 23.05 2.82
N ARG A 210 6.59 22.69 1.98
CA ARG A 210 6.36 22.23 0.60
C ARG A 210 5.70 20.86 0.62
N LEU A 211 6.19 19.95 1.48
CA LEU A 211 5.59 18.64 1.69
C LEU A 211 4.14 18.79 2.17
N LYS A 212 3.87 19.63 3.17
CA LYS A 212 2.49 19.92 3.61
C LYS A 212 1.62 20.41 2.46
N LYS A 213 2.13 21.35 1.65
CA LYS A 213 1.41 21.89 0.48
C LYS A 213 1.05 20.79 -0.51
N GLN A 214 1.97 19.86 -0.77
CA GLN A 214 1.71 18.77 -1.72
C GLN A 214 0.75 17.71 -1.17
N ILE A 215 0.77 17.43 0.13
CA ILE A 215 -0.26 16.58 0.75
C ILE A 215 -1.66 17.20 0.57
N VAL A 216 -1.81 18.49 0.88
CA VAL A 216 -3.08 19.20 0.69
C VAL A 216 -3.49 19.21 -0.79
N ASN A 217 -2.54 19.42 -1.71
CA ASN A 217 -2.78 19.37 -3.14
C ASN A 217 -3.28 17.97 -3.58
N LEU A 218 -2.64 16.90 -3.14
CA LEU A 218 -3.05 15.52 -3.45
C LEU A 218 -4.46 15.23 -2.92
N VAL A 219 -4.77 15.61 -1.68
CA VAL A 219 -6.12 15.46 -1.13
C VAL A 219 -7.15 16.19 -1.99
N ASN A 220 -6.87 17.44 -2.42
CA ASN A 220 -7.78 18.16 -3.32
C ASN A 220 -7.89 17.49 -4.69
N LEU A 221 -6.81 16.93 -5.25
CA LEU A 221 -6.86 16.17 -6.50
C LEU A 221 -7.79 14.95 -6.38
N PHE A 222 -7.74 14.23 -5.26
CA PHE A 222 -8.66 13.13 -5.01
C PHE A 222 -10.11 13.61 -5.02
N LEU A 223 -10.43 14.70 -4.33
CA LEU A 223 -11.80 15.20 -4.22
C LEU A 223 -12.33 15.85 -5.50
N GLU A 224 -11.46 16.46 -6.33
CA GLU A 224 -11.87 17.31 -7.46
C GLU A 224 -11.67 16.64 -8.83
N LYS A 225 -10.73 15.69 -8.96
CA LYS A 225 -10.35 15.08 -10.24
C LYS A 225 -10.54 13.58 -10.28
N ILE A 226 -10.18 12.89 -9.20
CA ILE A 226 -10.15 11.42 -9.17
C ILE A 226 -11.51 10.86 -8.77
N LEU A 227 -12.18 11.47 -7.78
CA LEU A 227 -13.50 11.06 -7.32
C LEU A 227 -14.58 11.37 -8.38
N ASP A 228 -15.37 10.36 -8.76
CA ASP A 228 -16.59 10.59 -9.53
C ASP A 228 -17.68 11.12 -8.59
N ALA A 229 -18.12 12.37 -8.81
CA ALA A 229 -19.09 13.04 -7.92
C ALA A 229 -20.52 12.45 -7.96
N LYS A 230 -20.81 11.51 -8.87
CA LYS A 230 -22.12 10.87 -9.00
C LYS A 230 -22.18 9.51 -8.32
N THR A 231 -21.12 8.72 -8.53
CA THR A 231 -21.04 7.34 -8.03
C THR A 231 -20.25 7.23 -6.74
N TYR A 232 -19.38 8.22 -6.44
CA TYR A 232 -18.40 8.22 -5.37
C TYR A 232 -17.33 7.13 -5.46
N HIS A 233 -17.23 6.45 -6.60
CA HIS A 233 -16.07 5.61 -6.92
C HIS A 233 -14.90 6.45 -7.42
N LEU A 234 -13.69 5.94 -7.28
CA LEU A 234 -12.50 6.57 -7.82
C LEU A 234 -12.28 6.15 -9.27
N ASN A 235 -12.09 7.11 -10.17
CA ASN A 235 -11.60 6.85 -11.53
C ASN A 235 -10.13 6.46 -11.46
N LEU A 236 -9.71 5.44 -12.23
CA LEU A 236 -8.41 4.80 -12.06
C LEU A 236 -7.31 5.35 -12.97
N PHE A 237 -7.63 5.69 -14.22
CA PHE A 237 -6.65 6.00 -15.26
C PHE A 237 -7.01 7.28 -15.99
N PHE A 238 -6.03 8.15 -16.23
CA PHE A 238 -6.24 9.47 -16.82
C PHE A 238 -5.17 9.81 -17.84
N GLU A 239 -5.57 10.52 -18.89
CA GLU A 239 -4.64 11.30 -19.69
C GLU A 239 -3.96 12.39 -18.83
N ASP A 240 -3.01 13.08 -19.40
CA ASP A 240 -2.28 14.12 -18.68
C ASP A 240 -3.14 15.32 -18.24
N ASP A 241 -4.27 15.54 -18.90
CA ASP A 241 -5.25 16.60 -18.61
C ASP A 241 -6.40 16.16 -17.67
N TRP A 242 -6.31 14.98 -17.09
CA TRP A 242 -7.30 14.36 -16.22
C TRP A 242 -8.55 13.82 -16.94
N THR A 243 -8.50 13.66 -18.26
CA THR A 243 -9.57 12.98 -18.99
C THR A 243 -9.58 11.49 -18.66
N ASN A 244 -10.69 11.00 -18.11
CA ASN A 244 -10.93 9.57 -17.85
C ASN A 244 -11.67 8.93 -19.06
N LYS A 245 -11.11 7.85 -19.58
CA LYS A 245 -11.71 7.07 -20.68
C LYS A 245 -12.27 5.72 -20.24
N TYR A 246 -12.03 5.35 -18.99
CA TYR A 246 -12.27 4.00 -18.50
C TYR A 246 -13.36 3.99 -17.44
N GLN A 247 -14.20 2.97 -17.48
CA GLN A 247 -15.26 2.73 -16.50
C GLN A 247 -14.92 1.43 -15.76
N ILE A 248 -13.97 1.54 -14.84
CA ILE A 248 -13.51 0.45 -13.98
C ILE A 248 -13.68 0.91 -12.53
N VAL A 249 -14.34 0.09 -11.72
CA VAL A 249 -14.47 0.29 -10.27
C VAL A 249 -13.57 -0.72 -9.58
N SER A 250 -12.72 -0.25 -8.68
CA SER A 250 -11.89 -1.09 -7.83
C SER A 250 -12.31 -0.87 -6.37
N TYR A 251 -13.13 -1.77 -5.86
CA TYR A 251 -13.70 -1.65 -4.52
C TYR A 251 -12.63 -1.61 -3.43
N GLY A 252 -11.54 -2.38 -3.62
CA GLY A 252 -10.40 -2.37 -2.71
C GLY A 252 -9.71 -1.01 -2.64
N HIS A 253 -9.52 -0.34 -3.78
CA HIS A 253 -8.92 0.99 -3.80
C HIS A 253 -9.85 2.07 -3.25
N ASP A 254 -11.17 1.95 -3.48
CA ASP A 254 -12.13 2.88 -2.90
C ASP A 254 -12.06 2.84 -1.37
N ILE A 255 -12.17 1.65 -0.77
CA ILE A 255 -12.11 1.53 0.69
C ILE A 255 -10.73 1.90 1.24
N GLU A 256 -9.62 1.58 0.57
CA GLU A 256 -8.27 1.99 0.95
C GLU A 256 -8.12 3.50 0.93
N ALA A 257 -8.51 4.15 -0.16
CA ALA A 257 -8.43 5.61 -0.28
C ALA A 257 -9.29 6.33 0.75
N SER A 258 -10.45 5.77 1.13
CA SER A 258 -11.32 6.39 2.13
C SER A 258 -10.58 6.67 3.44
N TRP A 259 -9.80 5.73 3.94
CA TRP A 259 -9.10 5.93 5.20
C TRP A 259 -7.72 6.60 5.01
N LEU A 260 -7.01 6.39 3.89
CA LEU A 260 -5.72 7.06 3.63
C LEU A 260 -5.88 8.57 3.43
N ILE A 261 -6.92 9.01 2.71
CA ILE A 261 -7.24 10.44 2.53
C ILE A 261 -7.62 11.06 3.87
N HIS A 262 -8.39 10.34 4.69
CA HIS A 262 -8.75 10.81 6.04
C HIS A 262 -7.52 10.94 6.92
N GLU A 263 -6.64 9.93 6.95
CA GLU A 263 -5.39 9.98 7.70
C GLU A 263 -4.51 11.15 7.27
N ALA A 264 -4.38 11.41 5.97
CA ALA A 264 -3.61 12.54 5.46
C ALA A 264 -4.15 13.88 5.99
N ALA A 265 -5.48 14.07 5.99
CA ALA A 265 -6.12 15.27 6.51
C ALA A 265 -5.92 15.42 8.03
N LEU A 266 -6.00 14.32 8.78
CA LEU A 266 -5.74 14.29 10.23
C LEU A 266 -4.29 14.67 10.54
N VAL A 267 -3.32 14.13 9.80
CA VAL A 267 -1.88 14.40 10.00
C VAL A 267 -1.50 15.84 9.63
N VAL A 268 -2.13 16.39 8.60
CA VAL A 268 -2.00 17.81 8.21
C VAL A 268 -2.55 18.73 9.28
N GLY A 269 -3.63 18.32 9.97
CA GLY A 269 -4.25 19.04 11.08
C GLY A 269 -4.96 20.34 10.69
N ASP A 270 -5.42 20.44 9.44
CA ASP A 270 -6.17 21.58 8.94
C ASP A 270 -7.68 21.32 9.02
N GLN A 271 -8.38 22.10 9.83
CA GLN A 271 -9.81 21.91 10.11
C GLN A 271 -10.70 22.18 8.89
N ASP A 272 -10.28 23.09 7.98
CA ASP A 272 -11.02 23.35 6.75
C ASP A 272 -10.89 22.16 5.77
N LEU A 273 -9.70 21.57 5.72
CA LEU A 273 -9.46 20.36 4.94
C LEU A 273 -10.28 19.18 5.48
N LEU A 274 -10.27 18.96 6.81
CA LEU A 274 -11.07 17.90 7.45
C LEU A 274 -12.55 18.02 7.14
N ARG A 275 -13.13 19.22 7.26
CA ARG A 275 -14.55 19.47 6.93
C ARG A 275 -14.93 19.12 5.48
N LYS A 276 -13.98 19.20 4.55
CA LYS A 276 -14.17 18.77 3.14
C LYS A 276 -14.02 17.26 2.97
N VAL A 277 -13.03 16.68 3.64
CA VAL A 277 -12.63 15.28 3.49
C VAL A 277 -13.64 14.35 4.14
N GLU A 278 -14.06 14.60 5.38
CA GLU A 278 -14.90 13.67 6.16
C GLU A 278 -16.19 13.24 5.44
N PRO A 279 -17.01 14.15 4.85
CA PRO A 279 -18.20 13.72 4.11
C PRO A 279 -17.87 12.92 2.86
N ALA A 280 -16.75 13.22 2.20
CA ALA A 280 -16.36 12.55 0.96
C ALA A 280 -15.90 11.12 1.24
N ILE A 281 -15.07 10.91 2.27
CA ILE A 281 -14.53 9.57 2.57
C ILE A 281 -15.60 8.60 3.05
N VAL A 282 -16.63 9.10 3.75
CA VAL A 282 -17.80 8.30 4.11
C VAL A 282 -18.51 7.82 2.85
N LYS A 283 -18.71 8.71 1.86
CA LYS A 283 -19.35 8.36 0.59
C LYS A 283 -18.52 7.40 -0.26
N ILE A 284 -17.20 7.55 -0.27
CA ILE A 284 -16.30 6.61 -0.96
C ILE A 284 -16.39 5.23 -0.34
N ALA A 285 -16.42 5.13 0.99
CA ALA A 285 -16.57 3.87 1.68
C ALA A 285 -17.96 3.22 1.44
N GLU A 286 -19.05 4.02 1.49
CA GLU A 286 -20.40 3.55 1.12
C GLU A 286 -20.47 3.03 -0.33
N ALA A 287 -19.73 3.65 -1.28
CA ALA A 287 -19.63 3.17 -2.65
C ALA A 287 -18.85 1.86 -2.73
N ALA A 288 -17.75 1.72 -1.97
CA ALA A 288 -16.99 0.47 -1.90
C ALA A 288 -17.85 -0.72 -1.40
N ASP A 289 -18.85 -0.47 -0.56
CA ASP A 289 -19.75 -1.49 -0.04
C ASP A 289 -20.59 -2.19 -1.11
N GLU A 290 -20.70 -1.63 -2.31
CA GLU A 290 -21.29 -2.32 -3.46
C GLU A 290 -20.54 -3.63 -3.81
N GLY A 291 -19.28 -3.73 -3.42
CA GLY A 291 -18.43 -4.91 -3.57
C GLY A 291 -18.55 -5.94 -2.44
N LEU A 292 -19.33 -5.68 -1.37
CA LEU A 292 -19.42 -6.57 -0.21
C LEU A 292 -20.25 -7.83 -0.48
N ASN A 293 -19.76 -8.94 0.02
CA ASN A 293 -20.51 -10.19 0.18
C ASN A 293 -21.13 -10.27 1.59
N PRO A 294 -22.16 -11.13 1.79
CA PRO A 294 -22.81 -11.28 3.09
C PRO A 294 -21.89 -11.70 4.24
N ASP A 295 -20.77 -12.39 3.96
CA ASP A 295 -19.76 -12.79 4.93
C ASP A 295 -18.75 -11.68 5.27
N GLY A 296 -18.92 -10.49 4.71
CA GLY A 296 -18.09 -9.33 4.92
C GLY A 296 -16.85 -9.28 4.00
N SER A 297 -16.62 -10.30 3.16
CA SER A 297 -15.57 -10.22 2.13
C SER A 297 -15.95 -9.24 1.02
N MET A 298 -14.95 -8.69 0.33
CA MET A 298 -15.12 -7.71 -0.75
C MET A 298 -14.54 -8.26 -2.04
N ILE A 299 -15.32 -8.18 -3.14
CA ILE A 299 -14.87 -8.58 -4.48
C ILE A 299 -13.88 -7.57 -5.05
N TYR A 300 -13.15 -7.98 -6.09
CA TYR A 300 -12.02 -7.23 -6.62
C TYR A 300 -12.45 -6.01 -7.44
N GLU A 301 -13.02 -6.21 -8.65
CA GLU A 301 -13.23 -5.13 -9.61
C GLU A 301 -14.51 -5.30 -10.45
N ASN A 302 -15.04 -4.19 -10.94
CA ASN A 302 -16.15 -4.13 -11.87
C ASN A 302 -15.75 -3.36 -13.14
N PHE A 303 -15.64 -4.05 -14.25
CA PHE A 303 -15.41 -3.48 -15.58
C PHE A 303 -16.76 -3.10 -16.20
N VAL A 304 -17.28 -1.93 -15.84
CA VAL A 304 -18.65 -1.50 -16.14
C VAL A 304 -18.94 -1.51 -17.65
N SER A 305 -18.05 -0.93 -18.46
CA SER A 305 -18.19 -0.90 -19.92
C SER A 305 -18.17 -2.30 -20.56
N LYS A 306 -17.44 -3.24 -19.96
CA LYS A 306 -17.32 -4.64 -20.41
C LYS A 306 -18.41 -5.53 -19.82
N ARG A 307 -19.26 -5.04 -18.91
CA ARG A 307 -20.26 -5.79 -18.12
C ARG A 307 -19.65 -7.05 -17.47
N LYS A 308 -18.42 -6.93 -16.98
CA LYS A 308 -17.68 -8.03 -16.35
C LYS A 308 -17.34 -7.64 -14.92
N ILE A 309 -17.69 -8.51 -13.98
CA ILE A 309 -17.30 -8.35 -12.58
C ILE A 309 -16.25 -9.40 -12.27
N ASP A 310 -15.12 -8.98 -11.77
CA ASP A 310 -14.11 -9.84 -11.17
C ASP A 310 -14.46 -10.09 -9.71
N ARG A 311 -14.80 -11.32 -9.37
CA ARG A 311 -15.27 -11.73 -8.05
C ARG A 311 -14.18 -12.42 -7.23
N GLU A 312 -12.92 -12.36 -7.68
CA GLU A 312 -11.82 -12.85 -6.85
C GLU A 312 -11.75 -12.07 -5.53
N LEU A 313 -11.35 -12.76 -4.46
CA LEU A 313 -11.26 -12.20 -3.13
C LEU A 313 -9.78 -12.07 -2.76
N HIS A 314 -9.17 -10.97 -3.23
CA HIS A 314 -7.74 -10.68 -3.04
C HIS A 314 -7.42 -10.35 -1.58
N TRP A 315 -6.25 -10.80 -1.09
CA TRP A 315 -5.78 -10.60 0.29
C TRP A 315 -5.74 -9.14 0.71
N TRP A 316 -5.22 -8.28 -0.18
CA TRP A 316 -5.05 -6.86 0.11
C TRP A 316 -6.40 -6.13 0.21
N VAL A 317 -7.34 -6.48 -0.66
CA VAL A 317 -8.71 -5.93 -0.63
C VAL A 317 -9.38 -6.22 0.72
N GLN A 318 -9.22 -7.46 1.24
CA GLN A 318 -9.80 -7.83 2.53
C GLN A 318 -9.12 -7.08 3.69
N ALA A 319 -7.79 -6.92 3.63
CA ALA A 319 -7.05 -6.16 4.64
C ALA A 319 -7.52 -4.69 4.68
N GLU A 320 -7.60 -4.04 3.51
CA GLU A 320 -8.06 -2.66 3.39
C GLU A 320 -9.53 -2.49 3.79
N ASN A 321 -10.36 -3.46 3.45
CA ASN A 321 -11.77 -3.50 3.87
C ASN A 321 -11.90 -3.47 5.39
N VAL A 322 -11.10 -4.24 6.13
CA VAL A 322 -11.10 -4.20 7.60
C VAL A 322 -10.68 -2.83 8.12
N VAL A 323 -9.59 -2.24 7.60
CA VAL A 323 -9.07 -0.94 8.09
C VAL A 323 -10.05 0.19 7.79
N GLY A 324 -10.60 0.25 6.56
CA GLY A 324 -11.53 1.30 6.18
C GLY A 324 -12.80 1.29 7.04
N HIS A 325 -13.36 0.12 7.31
CA HIS A 325 -14.53 0.00 8.19
C HIS A 325 -14.22 0.28 9.66
N VAL A 326 -13.04 -0.10 10.14
CA VAL A 326 -12.58 0.31 11.49
C VAL A 326 -12.41 1.82 11.56
N ASN A 327 -11.94 2.48 10.50
CA ASN A 327 -11.85 3.93 10.44
C ASN A 327 -13.22 4.61 10.54
N LEU A 328 -14.25 4.11 9.81
CA LEU A 328 -15.63 4.61 9.92
C LEU A 328 -16.20 4.44 11.33
N PHE A 329 -15.99 3.28 11.92
CA PHE A 329 -16.42 3.04 13.29
C PHE A 329 -15.75 3.99 14.29
N GLN A 330 -14.44 4.14 14.21
CA GLN A 330 -13.65 4.92 15.17
C GLN A 330 -13.99 6.41 15.12
N HIS A 331 -14.11 6.98 13.92
CA HIS A 331 -14.23 8.42 13.74
C HIS A 331 -15.68 8.91 13.58
N PHE A 332 -16.57 8.05 13.08
CA PHE A 332 -17.98 8.43 12.82
C PHE A 332 -18.99 7.65 13.65
N GLY A 333 -18.53 6.69 14.47
CA GLY A 333 -19.40 5.90 15.36
C GLY A 333 -20.28 4.89 14.64
N ASP A 334 -19.90 4.49 13.42
CA ASP A 334 -20.66 3.54 12.60
C ASP A 334 -20.53 2.11 13.14
N GLU A 335 -21.55 1.66 13.85
CA GLU A 335 -21.59 0.31 14.45
C GLU A 335 -21.70 -0.81 13.39
N GLU A 336 -22.37 -0.55 12.24
CA GLU A 336 -22.46 -1.55 11.17
C GLU A 336 -21.09 -1.74 10.50
N ALA A 337 -20.33 -0.66 10.31
CA ALA A 337 -18.95 -0.75 9.82
C ALA A 337 -18.09 -1.66 10.71
N LEU A 338 -18.20 -1.56 12.04
CA LEU A 338 -17.53 -2.50 12.94
C LEU A 338 -17.97 -3.95 12.70
N GLN A 339 -19.26 -4.22 12.46
CA GLN A 339 -19.72 -5.58 12.19
C GLN A 339 -19.20 -6.10 10.84
N ILE A 340 -19.09 -5.24 9.82
CA ILE A 340 -18.47 -5.59 8.53
C ILE A 340 -16.99 -5.96 8.74
N ALA A 341 -16.22 -5.12 9.42
CA ALA A 341 -14.83 -5.40 9.74
C ALA A 341 -14.63 -6.74 10.46
N LEU A 342 -15.48 -7.04 11.46
CA LEU A 342 -15.42 -8.30 12.20
C LEU A 342 -15.79 -9.52 11.34
N ARG A 343 -16.79 -9.40 10.45
CA ARG A 343 -17.14 -10.47 9.50
C ARG A 343 -16.00 -10.70 8.51
N CYS A 344 -15.43 -9.63 7.96
CA CYS A 344 -14.30 -9.73 7.04
C CYS A 344 -13.07 -10.36 7.73
N TRP A 345 -12.76 -9.97 8.96
CA TRP A 345 -11.68 -10.59 9.73
C TRP A 345 -11.91 -12.11 9.93
N ASN A 346 -13.13 -12.51 10.28
CA ASN A 346 -13.46 -13.93 10.36
C ASN A 346 -13.29 -14.65 9.02
N PHE A 347 -13.66 -14.01 7.89
CA PHE A 347 -13.40 -14.55 6.55
C PHE A 347 -11.89 -14.73 6.32
N ILE A 348 -11.08 -13.71 6.62
CA ILE A 348 -9.61 -13.75 6.48
C ILE A 348 -9.04 -14.95 7.26
N GLN A 349 -9.36 -15.07 8.56
CA GLN A 349 -8.84 -16.13 9.43
C GLN A 349 -9.23 -17.53 8.98
N THR A 350 -10.40 -17.69 8.39
CA THR A 350 -10.95 -19.00 8.04
C THR A 350 -10.66 -19.44 6.61
N LYS A 351 -10.36 -18.47 5.70
CA LYS A 351 -10.26 -18.72 4.26
C LYS A 351 -8.93 -18.28 3.64
N LEU A 352 -8.40 -17.11 4.03
CA LEU A 352 -7.22 -16.54 3.39
C LEU A 352 -5.90 -16.91 4.09
N VAL A 353 -5.90 -17.05 5.41
CA VAL A 353 -4.70 -17.41 6.17
C VAL A 353 -4.27 -18.83 5.85
N ASP A 354 -3.03 -19.01 5.38
CA ASP A 354 -2.42 -20.32 5.22
C ASP A 354 -1.84 -20.81 6.56
N LYS A 355 -2.63 -21.60 7.27
CA LYS A 355 -2.26 -22.14 8.59
C LYS A 355 -1.18 -23.22 8.52
N LEU A 356 -0.91 -23.76 7.34
CA LEU A 356 0.06 -24.84 7.17
C LEU A 356 1.46 -24.31 6.84
N HIS A 357 1.54 -23.36 5.89
CA HIS A 357 2.81 -22.86 5.37
C HIS A 357 3.13 -21.42 5.81
N GLY A 358 2.19 -20.77 6.46
CA GLY A 358 2.32 -19.37 6.87
C GLY A 358 1.94 -18.37 5.77
N GLU A 359 1.81 -17.10 6.16
CA GLU A 359 1.34 -16.01 5.30
C GLU A 359 -0.14 -16.21 4.86
N TRP A 360 -0.66 -15.33 4.04
CA TRP A 360 -1.99 -15.45 3.44
C TRP A 360 -1.86 -15.93 1.99
N HIS A 361 -2.90 -16.59 1.48
CA HIS A 361 -3.02 -16.85 0.05
C HIS A 361 -3.20 -15.55 -0.71
N TRP A 362 -2.85 -15.51 -2.00
CA TRP A 362 -3.05 -14.35 -2.87
C TRP A 362 -4.52 -13.96 -2.98
N SER A 363 -5.37 -14.91 -3.30
CA SER A 363 -6.82 -14.73 -3.42
C SER A 363 -7.56 -16.05 -3.32
N LEU A 364 -8.89 -15.96 -3.19
CA LEU A 364 -9.80 -17.05 -3.50
C LEU A 364 -10.56 -16.69 -4.79
N TYR A 365 -10.72 -17.68 -5.66
CA TYR A 365 -11.63 -17.54 -6.80
C TYR A 365 -13.09 -17.43 -6.35
N ALA A 366 -13.99 -17.02 -7.25
CA ALA A 366 -15.42 -16.85 -6.97
C ALA A 366 -16.12 -18.11 -6.44
N ASP A 367 -15.59 -19.30 -6.73
CA ASP A 367 -16.07 -20.57 -6.22
C ASP A 367 -15.52 -20.96 -4.84
N GLY A 368 -14.68 -20.09 -4.25
CA GLY A 368 -14.04 -20.28 -2.97
C GLY A 368 -12.77 -21.13 -2.99
N THR A 369 -12.30 -21.56 -4.16
CA THR A 369 -11.03 -22.27 -4.29
C THR A 369 -9.83 -21.32 -4.17
N ILE A 370 -8.73 -21.79 -3.59
CA ILE A 370 -7.52 -21.01 -3.38
C ILE A 370 -6.80 -20.80 -4.72
N ASN A 371 -6.41 -19.57 -5.00
CA ASN A 371 -5.57 -19.24 -6.14
C ASN A 371 -4.11 -19.65 -5.85
N MET A 372 -3.68 -20.75 -6.48
CA MET A 372 -2.30 -21.26 -6.40
C MET A 372 -1.44 -20.86 -7.59
N LYS A 373 -1.95 -20.00 -8.51
CA LYS A 373 -1.20 -19.54 -9.68
C LYS A 373 -0.35 -18.32 -9.37
N ASP A 374 -0.91 -17.41 -8.57
CA ASP A 374 -0.22 -16.21 -8.15
C ASP A 374 0.66 -16.48 -6.92
N ASP A 375 1.60 -15.59 -6.67
CA ASP A 375 2.67 -15.81 -5.71
C ASP A 375 2.21 -15.72 -4.26
N LYS A 376 2.77 -16.57 -3.40
CA LYS A 376 2.65 -16.46 -1.95
C LYS A 376 3.43 -15.24 -1.42
N ALA A 377 4.60 -15.00 -1.96
CA ALA A 377 5.43 -13.83 -1.73
C ALA A 377 6.12 -13.45 -3.04
N GLY A 378 6.20 -12.17 -3.37
CA GLY A 378 6.75 -11.74 -4.64
C GLY A 378 6.72 -10.24 -4.82
N PHE A 379 6.95 -9.81 -6.05
CA PHE A 379 7.05 -8.40 -6.41
C PHE A 379 5.94 -7.54 -5.79
N TRP A 380 4.68 -8.00 -5.87
CA TRP A 380 3.49 -7.31 -5.38
C TRP A 380 3.00 -7.80 -4.03
N LYS A 381 3.10 -9.10 -3.76
CA LYS A 381 2.68 -9.70 -2.50
C LYS A 381 3.79 -9.66 -1.47
N CYS A 382 3.60 -8.84 -0.46
CA CYS A 382 4.54 -8.56 0.61
C CYS A 382 3.79 -8.36 1.94
N PRO A 383 4.45 -8.25 3.10
CA PRO A 383 3.78 -8.20 4.40
C PRO A 383 3.12 -6.84 4.69
N TYR A 384 2.84 -6.06 3.68
CA TYR A 384 2.39 -4.68 3.81
C TYR A 384 0.91 -4.58 4.16
N HIS A 385 -0.02 -4.96 3.28
CA HIS A 385 -1.45 -4.78 3.53
C HIS A 385 -1.94 -5.56 4.75
N ASN A 386 -1.61 -6.85 4.86
CA ASN A 386 -2.00 -7.68 5.98
C ASN A 386 -1.28 -7.30 7.29
N GLY A 387 0.01 -7.03 7.25
CA GLY A 387 0.76 -6.53 8.41
C GLY A 387 0.30 -5.14 8.83
N ARG A 388 0.06 -4.22 7.87
CA ARG A 388 -0.48 -2.89 8.13
C ARG A 388 -1.86 -2.97 8.78
N MET A 389 -2.77 -3.79 8.25
CA MET A 389 -4.09 -4.00 8.87
C MET A 389 -3.96 -4.41 10.34
N CYS A 390 -3.12 -5.39 10.65
CA CYS A 390 -2.91 -5.82 12.02
C CYS A 390 -2.38 -4.67 12.91
N MET A 391 -1.38 -3.94 12.43
CA MET A 391 -0.75 -2.84 13.16
C MET A 391 -1.69 -1.64 13.33
N GLU A 392 -2.45 -1.28 12.30
CA GLU A 392 -3.47 -0.22 12.38
C GLU A 392 -4.52 -0.52 13.44
N ILE A 393 -5.03 -1.75 13.51
CA ILE A 393 -6.00 -2.15 14.54
C ILE A 393 -5.38 -2.03 15.94
N LEU A 394 -4.15 -2.48 16.11
CA LEU A 394 -3.46 -2.38 17.40
C LEU A 394 -3.24 -0.92 17.81
N GLU A 395 -2.79 -0.05 16.89
CA GLU A 395 -2.56 1.38 17.21
C GLU A 395 -3.86 2.14 17.50
N ARG A 396 -4.94 1.82 16.80
CA ARG A 396 -6.23 2.52 16.95
C ARG A 396 -6.96 2.17 18.23
N PHE A 397 -6.71 1.00 18.82
CA PHE A 397 -7.40 0.51 20.01
C PHE A 397 -6.48 0.27 21.22
N SER A 398 -5.20 0.77 21.16
CA SER A 398 -4.24 0.69 22.28
C SER A 398 -4.57 1.64 23.40
#